data_55a9945e7414730adfe9a4bb5ef1ae23
#
_entry.id   55a9945e7414730adfe9a4bb5ef1ae23
#
_cell.length_a   1.000
_cell.length_b   1.000
_cell.length_c   1.000
_cell.angle_alpha   90.00
_cell.angle_beta   90.00
_cell.angle_gamma   90.00
#
_symmetry.space_group_name_H-M   'P 1'
#
loop_
_entity.id
_entity.type
_entity.pdbx_description
1 polymer ?
#
loop_
_entity_poly.entity_id
_entity_poly.type
_entity_poly.pdbx_seq_one_letter_code
_entity_poly.pdbx_strand_id
1 'polypeptide(L)'
;MHKAPSRTTITVRIQRRRKELTLSTHSYSRCWLHLVWETLRREPMLDKRAAARASVKLAEYSQEKGIYMKINYFNAEHTHALIDLPTNLTIEQVMQLLKGSSSHWINQSHLVKGRFAWGKGYGAFSVSQSDVSKVANYIATQEEHHRKRSFAQEYEIFVSRYGLEWRNEENR
;
A
#
# COMPACT_ATOMS: atom_id res chain seq x y z
N MET A 1 -27.95 27.43 -10.20
CA MET A 1 -27.40 26.61 -9.11
C MET A 1 -26.90 25.29 -9.72
N HIS A 2 -25.59 25.20 -10.03
CA HIS A 2 -25.00 23.98 -10.60
C HIS A 2 -24.44 23.15 -9.43
N LYS A 3 -25.02 21.97 -9.22
CA LYS A 3 -24.52 20.97 -8.28
C LYS A 3 -23.24 20.36 -8.85
N ALA A 4 -22.12 20.52 -8.16
CA ALA A 4 -20.87 19.88 -8.50
C ALA A 4 -20.99 18.34 -8.37
N PRO A 5 -20.38 17.55 -9.26
CA PRO A 5 -20.43 16.10 -9.17
C PRO A 5 -19.63 15.61 -7.96
N SER A 6 -20.23 14.68 -7.21
CA SER A 6 -19.63 14.01 -6.07
C SER A 6 -18.31 13.29 -6.48
N ARG A 7 -17.23 13.59 -5.78
CA ARG A 7 -15.92 12.97 -5.97
C ARG A 7 -16.00 11.52 -5.50
N THR A 8 -15.97 10.60 -6.40
CA THR A 8 -15.90 9.16 -6.10
C THR A 8 -14.45 8.78 -5.82
N THR A 9 -14.10 8.69 -4.54
CA THR A 9 -12.84 8.05 -4.11
C THR A 9 -13.02 6.54 -4.29
N ILE A 10 -12.30 5.95 -5.24
CA ILE A 10 -12.34 4.50 -5.45
C ILE A 10 -11.43 3.84 -4.40
N THR A 11 -12.04 3.47 -3.28
CA THR A 11 -11.43 2.61 -2.28
C THR A 11 -11.79 1.16 -2.60
N VAL A 12 -10.81 0.37 -3.03
CA VAL A 12 -11.04 -1.05 -3.32
C VAL A 12 -11.07 -1.84 -2.00
N ARG A 13 -12.28 -2.17 -1.53
CA ARG A 13 -12.51 -3.14 -0.45
C ARG A 13 -12.66 -4.52 -1.05
N ILE A 14 -11.70 -5.41 -0.82
CA ILE A 14 -11.81 -6.80 -1.26
C ILE A 14 -12.55 -7.61 -0.21
N GLN A 15 -13.75 -8.07 -0.55
CA GLN A 15 -14.48 -9.04 0.26
C GLN A 15 -13.84 -10.42 0.11
N ARG A 16 -13.63 -11.09 1.23
CA ARG A 16 -13.05 -12.41 1.35
C ARG A 16 -13.97 -13.47 0.70
N ARG A 17 -13.67 -13.94 -0.51
CA ARG A 17 -14.07 -15.30 -0.90
C ARG A 17 -13.10 -16.26 -0.20
N ARG A 18 -13.62 -17.01 0.76
CA ARG A 18 -12.92 -18.17 1.35
C ARG A 18 -12.58 -19.13 0.22
N LYS A 19 -11.36 -19.10 -0.29
CA LYS A 19 -10.73 -20.33 -0.76
C LYS A 19 -10.29 -21.03 0.50
N GLU A 20 -10.85 -22.20 0.80
CA GLU A 20 -10.38 -23.07 1.87
C GLU A 20 -8.92 -23.41 1.58
N LEU A 21 -8.01 -22.63 2.15
CA LEU A 21 -6.68 -23.10 2.43
C LEU A 21 -6.88 -24.19 3.48
N THR A 22 -6.51 -25.42 3.17
CA THR A 22 -6.35 -26.50 4.12
C THR A 22 -5.22 -26.14 5.08
N LEU A 23 -5.52 -25.21 5.99
CA LEU A 23 -4.71 -24.97 7.17
C LEU A 23 -4.76 -26.25 8.01
N SER A 24 -3.62 -26.69 8.53
CA SER A 24 -3.59 -27.74 9.52
C SER A 24 -4.65 -27.40 10.57
N THR A 25 -5.49 -28.38 10.94
CA THR A 25 -6.67 -28.22 11.77
C THR A 25 -6.42 -27.61 13.17
N HIS A 26 -5.18 -27.23 13.47
CA HIS A 26 -4.73 -26.82 14.82
C HIS A 26 -3.89 -25.54 14.86
N SER A 27 -3.70 -24.82 13.73
CA SER A 27 -2.88 -23.60 13.72
C SER A 27 -3.66 -22.38 13.24
N TYR A 28 -3.67 -21.35 14.06
CA TYR A 28 -4.28 -20.05 13.74
C TYR A 28 -3.20 -18.96 13.73
N SER A 29 -3.17 -18.17 12.70
CA SER A 29 -2.28 -17.01 12.62
C SER A 29 -2.99 -15.77 12.10
N ARG A 30 -2.58 -14.62 12.60
CA ARG A 30 -3.01 -13.31 12.14
C ARG A 30 -1.88 -12.32 12.39
N CYS A 31 -1.32 -11.78 11.32
CA CYS A 31 -0.22 -10.84 11.39
C CYS A 31 -0.48 -9.64 10.48
N TRP A 32 -1.15 -8.63 11.03
CA TRP A 32 -1.44 -7.42 10.28
C TRP A 32 -0.22 -6.53 10.15
N LEU A 33 0.06 -6.09 8.92
CA LEU A 33 1.12 -5.15 8.59
C LEU A 33 0.56 -3.98 7.79
N HIS A 34 0.92 -2.77 8.21
CA HIS A 34 0.81 -1.57 7.42
C HIS A 34 2.11 -1.38 6.66
N LEU A 35 2.05 -1.52 5.35
CA LEU A 35 3.17 -1.39 4.44
C LEU A 35 3.13 -0.01 3.77
N VAL A 36 4.30 0.63 3.65
CA VAL A 36 4.46 1.93 2.98
C VAL A 36 5.71 1.89 2.14
N TRP A 37 5.62 2.34 0.89
CA TRP A 37 6.78 2.49 0.00
C TRP A 37 6.57 3.63 -0.98
N GLU A 38 7.65 4.17 -1.51
CA GLU A 38 7.67 5.37 -2.33
C GLU A 38 8.18 5.10 -3.75
N THR A 39 7.89 6.01 -4.68
CA THR A 39 8.49 6.04 -6.01
C THR A 39 9.99 6.37 -5.91
N LEU A 40 10.74 6.03 -6.95
CA LEU A 40 12.16 6.38 -7.02
C LEU A 40 12.32 7.90 -6.89
N ARG A 41 13.16 8.33 -5.93
CA ARG A 41 13.40 9.74 -5.59
C ARG A 41 12.14 10.52 -5.20
N ARG A 42 11.07 9.84 -4.82
CA ARG A 42 9.76 10.45 -4.51
C ARG A 42 9.18 11.27 -5.65
N GLU A 43 9.53 10.94 -6.88
CA GLU A 43 8.97 11.63 -8.05
C GLU A 43 7.45 11.36 -8.14
N PRO A 44 6.61 12.41 -8.27
CA PRO A 44 5.15 12.24 -8.38
C PRO A 44 4.77 11.76 -9.79
N MET A 45 4.92 10.45 -10.02
CA MET A 45 4.76 9.84 -11.35
C MET A 45 3.32 9.40 -11.67
N LEU A 46 2.49 9.16 -10.66
CA LEU A 46 1.14 8.61 -10.85
C LEU A 46 0.09 9.73 -10.76
N ASP A 47 -0.63 9.97 -11.85
CA ASP A 47 -1.87 10.75 -11.77
C ASP A 47 -3.00 9.94 -11.10
N LYS A 48 -4.12 10.59 -10.79
CA LYS A 48 -5.24 9.94 -10.08
C LYS A 48 -5.79 8.72 -10.82
N ARG A 49 -5.80 8.74 -12.15
CA ARG A 49 -6.30 7.64 -12.97
C ARG A 49 -5.32 6.46 -12.96
N ALA A 50 -4.03 6.73 -13.11
CA ALA A 50 -2.98 5.72 -13.02
C ALA A 50 -2.94 5.09 -11.63
N ALA A 51 -2.99 5.90 -10.58
CA ALA A 51 -3.02 5.46 -9.19
C ALA A 51 -4.21 4.53 -8.89
N ALA A 52 -5.42 4.90 -9.34
CA ALA A 52 -6.62 4.07 -9.17
C ALA A 52 -6.49 2.71 -9.90
N ARG A 53 -5.98 2.69 -11.13
CA ARG A 53 -5.75 1.46 -11.88
C ARG A 53 -4.68 0.58 -11.25
N ALA A 54 -3.57 1.18 -10.78
CA ALA A 54 -2.51 0.47 -10.08
C ALA A 54 -3.01 -0.15 -8.76
N SER A 55 -3.86 0.56 -8.01
CA SER A 55 -4.49 0.07 -6.78
C SER A 55 -5.33 -1.18 -7.02
N VAL A 56 -6.18 -1.18 -8.04
CA VAL A 56 -6.99 -2.36 -8.41
C VAL A 56 -6.10 -3.53 -8.79
N LYS A 57 -5.09 -3.28 -9.65
CA LYS A 57 -4.20 -4.35 -10.13
C LYS A 57 -3.35 -4.95 -9.01
N LEU A 58 -2.88 -4.13 -8.07
CA LEU A 58 -2.14 -4.63 -6.91
C LEU A 58 -3.01 -5.55 -6.03
N ALA A 59 -4.28 -5.17 -5.83
CA ALA A 59 -5.22 -5.96 -5.07
C ALA A 59 -5.52 -7.31 -5.71
N GLU A 60 -5.73 -7.36 -7.03
CA GLU A 60 -5.89 -8.59 -7.79
C GLU A 60 -4.66 -9.50 -7.65
N TYR A 61 -3.47 -8.94 -7.88
CA TYR A 61 -2.22 -9.69 -7.77
C TYR A 61 -1.98 -10.23 -6.36
N SER A 62 -2.24 -9.43 -5.33
CA SER A 62 -2.10 -9.88 -3.94
C SER A 62 -3.00 -11.10 -3.65
N GLN A 63 -4.23 -11.08 -4.16
CA GLN A 63 -5.16 -12.21 -4.05
C GLN A 63 -4.64 -13.46 -4.78
N GLU A 64 -4.10 -13.30 -6.00
CA GLU A 64 -3.48 -14.40 -6.76
C GLU A 64 -2.32 -15.05 -6.00
N LYS A 65 -1.55 -14.26 -5.24
CA LYS A 65 -0.42 -14.72 -4.43
C LYS A 65 -0.79 -15.19 -3.02
N GLY A 66 -2.07 -15.23 -2.70
CA GLY A 66 -2.55 -15.63 -1.37
C GLY A 66 -2.25 -14.60 -0.27
N ILE A 67 -1.90 -13.37 -0.61
CA ILE A 67 -1.69 -12.27 0.31
C ILE A 67 -3.04 -11.58 0.53
N TYR A 68 -3.62 -11.70 1.72
CA TYR A 68 -4.84 -10.99 2.03
C TYR A 68 -4.58 -9.50 2.22
N MET A 69 -5.04 -8.70 1.28
CA MET A 69 -4.97 -7.24 1.34
C MET A 69 -6.33 -6.66 1.71
N LYS A 70 -6.41 -6.00 2.87
CA LYS A 70 -7.65 -5.38 3.35
C LYS A 70 -7.97 -4.09 2.58
N ILE A 71 -6.95 -3.29 2.33
CA ILE A 71 -7.02 -2.02 1.62
C ILE A 71 -5.64 -1.64 1.11
N ASN A 72 -5.59 -0.92 0.00
CA ASN A 72 -4.42 -0.18 -0.43
C ASN A 72 -4.83 1.18 -0.98
N TYR A 73 -3.87 2.09 -1.02
CA TYR A 73 -4.01 3.43 -1.59
C TYR A 73 -2.72 3.83 -2.28
N PHE A 74 -2.83 4.23 -3.54
CA PHE A 74 -1.75 4.81 -4.31
C PHE A 74 -1.91 6.32 -4.36
N ASN A 75 -0.85 7.04 -4.00
CA ASN A 75 -0.70 8.46 -4.27
C ASN A 75 0.24 8.67 -5.47
N ALA A 76 0.50 9.91 -5.83
CA ALA A 76 1.41 10.26 -6.91
C ALA A 76 2.83 9.71 -6.71
N GLU A 77 3.32 9.67 -5.48
CA GLU A 77 4.71 9.39 -5.10
C GLU A 77 4.89 8.22 -4.13
N HIS A 78 3.82 7.68 -3.54
CA HIS A 78 3.92 6.60 -2.55
C HIS A 78 2.64 5.77 -2.48
N THR A 79 2.73 4.66 -1.75
CA THR A 79 1.65 3.69 -1.60
C THR A 79 1.56 3.20 -0.17
N HIS A 80 0.33 3.03 0.31
CA HIS A 80 0.00 2.35 1.56
C HIS A 80 -0.75 1.06 1.26
N ALA A 81 -0.47 0.01 2.03
CA ALA A 81 -1.25 -1.22 2.01
C ALA A 81 -1.39 -1.81 3.41
N LEU A 82 -2.58 -2.31 3.75
CA LEU A 82 -2.84 -3.06 4.98
C LEU A 82 -3.09 -4.51 4.60
N ILE A 83 -2.18 -5.39 4.99
CA ILE A 83 -2.21 -6.81 4.68
C ILE A 83 -2.21 -7.69 5.93
N ASP A 84 -2.68 -8.93 5.77
CA ASP A 84 -2.42 -10.04 6.69
C ASP A 84 -1.25 -10.85 6.11
N LEU A 85 -0.12 -10.88 6.82
CA LEU A 85 1.09 -11.56 6.36
C LEU A 85 0.82 -13.08 6.32
N PRO A 86 0.94 -13.73 5.16
CA PRO A 86 0.79 -15.18 5.07
C PRO A 86 1.98 -15.89 5.74
N THR A 87 1.72 -17.04 6.36
CA THR A 87 2.73 -17.77 7.15
C THR A 87 3.88 -18.36 6.33
N ASN A 88 3.73 -18.44 5.02
CA ASN A 88 4.70 -19.01 4.10
C ASN A 88 5.55 -17.97 3.37
N LEU A 89 5.40 -16.67 3.69
CA LEU A 89 6.18 -15.59 3.10
C LEU A 89 6.82 -14.72 4.19
N THR A 90 8.03 -14.24 3.93
CA THR A 90 8.64 -13.18 4.73
C THR A 90 8.11 -11.81 4.29
N ILE A 91 8.30 -10.79 5.14
CA ILE A 91 7.98 -9.40 4.81
C ILE A 91 8.71 -8.97 3.53
N GLU A 92 9.99 -9.31 3.42
CA GLU A 92 10.81 -8.98 2.26
C GLU A 92 10.26 -9.60 0.96
N GLN A 93 9.88 -10.88 1.01
CA GLN A 93 9.27 -11.57 -0.13
C GLN A 93 7.95 -10.93 -0.55
N VAL A 94 7.10 -10.56 0.43
CA VAL A 94 5.86 -9.83 0.15
C VAL A 94 6.16 -8.50 -0.52
N MET A 95 7.09 -7.72 -0.01
CA MET A 95 7.47 -6.44 -0.60
C MET A 95 8.04 -6.59 -2.02
N GLN A 96 8.89 -7.59 -2.24
CA GLN A 96 9.42 -7.90 -3.57
C GLN A 96 8.30 -8.24 -4.57
N LEU A 97 7.34 -9.07 -4.17
CA LEU A 97 6.19 -9.43 -4.99
C LEU A 97 5.33 -8.21 -5.32
N LEU A 98 4.94 -7.41 -4.32
CA LEU A 98 4.04 -6.28 -4.51
C LEU A 98 4.70 -5.14 -5.31
N LYS A 99 5.93 -4.76 -4.98
CA LYS A 99 6.68 -3.72 -5.70
C LYS A 99 7.04 -4.17 -7.12
N GLY A 100 7.53 -5.40 -7.27
CA GLY A 100 7.92 -5.94 -8.57
C GLY A 100 6.75 -6.03 -9.54
N SER A 101 5.64 -6.63 -9.11
CA SER A 101 4.45 -6.77 -9.96
C SER A 101 3.83 -5.45 -10.34
N SER A 102 3.69 -4.51 -9.38
CA SER A 102 3.06 -3.22 -9.66
C SER A 102 3.92 -2.36 -10.58
N SER A 103 5.23 -2.28 -10.39
CA SER A 103 6.10 -1.51 -11.30
C SER A 103 6.14 -2.12 -12.69
N HIS A 104 6.21 -3.43 -12.80
CA HIS A 104 6.17 -4.13 -14.09
C HIS A 104 4.87 -3.83 -14.85
N TRP A 105 3.73 -3.99 -14.18
CA TRP A 105 2.43 -3.73 -14.78
C TRP A 105 2.22 -2.25 -15.17
N ILE A 106 2.63 -1.29 -14.32
CA ILE A 106 2.57 0.15 -14.63
C ILE A 106 3.34 0.45 -15.91
N ASN A 107 4.56 -0.11 -16.05
CA ASN A 107 5.39 0.07 -17.23
C ASN A 107 4.78 -0.59 -18.49
N GLN A 108 4.31 -1.82 -18.37
CA GLN A 108 3.68 -2.53 -19.51
C GLN A 108 2.38 -1.86 -19.97
N SER A 109 1.63 -1.29 -19.04
CA SER A 109 0.36 -0.61 -19.34
C SER A 109 0.54 0.84 -19.81
N HIS A 110 1.79 1.32 -19.91
CA HIS A 110 2.12 2.70 -20.28
C HIS A 110 1.31 3.75 -19.51
N LEU A 111 1.14 3.53 -18.19
CA LEU A 111 0.32 4.41 -17.35
C LEU A 111 0.97 5.75 -17.06
N VAL A 112 2.28 5.82 -17.19
CA VAL A 112 3.07 7.02 -16.91
C VAL A 112 3.97 7.35 -18.10
N LYS A 113 4.37 8.60 -18.21
CA LYS A 113 5.40 9.01 -19.20
C LYS A 113 6.77 8.57 -18.68
N GLY A 114 7.52 7.84 -19.50
CA GLY A 114 8.82 7.33 -19.14
C GLY A 114 8.78 6.02 -18.34
N ARG A 115 9.90 5.69 -17.69
CA ARG A 115 10.04 4.44 -16.94
C ARG A 115 9.67 4.64 -15.49
N PHE A 116 8.66 3.91 -15.02
CA PHE A 116 8.28 3.87 -13.62
C PHE A 116 9.21 2.96 -12.81
N ALA A 117 9.61 3.41 -11.63
CA ALA A 117 10.33 2.60 -10.65
C ALA A 117 9.94 2.98 -9.23
N TRP A 118 9.94 1.99 -8.33
CA TRP A 118 9.87 2.21 -6.89
C TRP A 118 11.26 2.52 -6.33
N GLY A 119 11.31 3.30 -5.25
CA GLY A 119 12.50 3.45 -4.40
C GLY A 119 12.93 2.10 -3.81
N LYS A 120 14.14 2.00 -3.28
CA LYS A 120 14.66 0.73 -2.75
C LYS A 120 14.00 0.31 -1.44
N GLY A 121 13.73 1.28 -0.55
CA GLY A 121 13.21 1.05 0.78
C GLY A 121 11.71 0.76 0.86
N TYR A 122 11.27 0.43 2.05
CA TYR A 122 9.86 0.33 2.46
C TYR A 122 9.75 0.43 3.99
N GLY A 123 8.58 0.80 4.47
CA GLY A 123 8.19 0.65 5.87
C GLY A 123 7.24 -0.54 6.02
N ALA A 124 7.42 -1.32 7.08
CA ALA A 124 6.52 -2.40 7.46
C ALA A 124 6.25 -2.32 8.97
N PHE A 125 5.03 -1.94 9.33
CA PHE A 125 4.66 -1.65 10.70
C PHE A 125 3.58 -2.64 11.16
N SER A 126 3.79 -3.26 12.33
CA SER A 126 2.80 -4.16 12.91
C SER A 126 1.53 -3.40 13.33
N VAL A 127 0.38 -4.02 13.11
CA VAL A 127 -0.91 -3.45 13.49
C VAL A 127 -1.65 -4.45 14.37
N SER A 128 -2.07 -4.01 15.56
CA SER A 128 -2.90 -4.82 16.45
C SER A 128 -4.27 -5.11 15.81
N GLN A 129 -4.89 -6.22 16.16
CA GLN A 129 -6.23 -6.56 15.66
C GLN A 129 -7.26 -5.46 15.99
N SER A 130 -7.13 -4.80 17.13
CA SER A 130 -8.00 -3.70 17.56
C SER A 130 -7.86 -2.44 16.68
N ASP A 131 -6.67 -2.19 16.13
CA ASP A 131 -6.38 -1.01 15.33
C ASP A 131 -6.58 -1.19 13.82
N VAL A 132 -6.86 -2.40 13.37
CA VAL A 132 -7.06 -2.71 11.93
C VAL A 132 -8.06 -1.77 11.26
N SER A 133 -9.20 -1.52 11.92
CA SER A 133 -10.23 -0.62 11.36
C SER A 133 -9.77 0.83 11.34
N LYS A 134 -9.04 1.28 12.35
CA LYS A 134 -8.47 2.61 12.44
C LYS A 134 -7.42 2.85 11.34
N VAL A 135 -6.52 1.89 11.15
CA VAL A 135 -5.49 1.97 10.09
C VAL A 135 -6.13 1.87 8.71
N ALA A 136 -7.14 1.03 8.51
CA ALA A 136 -7.87 0.98 7.25
C ALA A 136 -8.56 2.30 6.91
N ASN A 137 -9.19 2.96 7.89
CA ASN A 137 -9.80 4.27 7.70
C ASN A 137 -8.75 5.34 7.41
N TYR A 138 -7.61 5.31 8.10
CA TYR A 138 -6.49 6.20 7.84
C TYR A 138 -6.00 6.08 6.38
N ILE A 139 -5.83 4.85 5.87
CA ILE A 139 -5.44 4.61 4.46
C ILE A 139 -6.55 5.07 3.50
N ALA A 140 -7.82 4.88 3.84
CA ALA A 140 -8.95 5.32 3.01
C ALA A 140 -9.06 6.83 2.87
N THR A 141 -8.59 7.60 3.86
CA THR A 141 -8.70 9.06 3.93
C THR A 141 -7.38 9.78 3.61
N GLN A 142 -6.43 9.09 2.99
CA GLN A 142 -5.11 9.63 2.66
C GLN A 142 -5.17 10.90 1.81
N GLU A 143 -6.12 11.03 0.88
CA GLU A 143 -6.29 12.24 0.08
C GLU A 143 -6.56 13.50 0.93
N GLU A 144 -7.26 13.34 2.07
CA GLU A 144 -7.52 14.45 3.01
C GLU A 144 -6.28 14.77 3.87
N HIS A 145 -5.52 13.74 4.25
CA HIS A 145 -4.30 13.90 5.04
C HIS A 145 -3.21 14.66 4.26
N HIS A 146 -3.03 14.35 2.97
CA HIS A 146 -2.05 15.02 2.11
C HIS A 146 -2.32 16.49 1.82
N ARG A 147 -3.52 16.98 2.07
CA ARG A 147 -3.80 18.43 2.04
C ARG A 147 -3.16 19.19 3.19
N LYS A 148 -2.83 18.50 4.28
CA LYS A 148 -2.37 19.10 5.54
C LYS A 148 -0.90 18.86 5.83
N ARG A 149 -0.30 17.78 5.30
CA ARG A 149 1.08 17.36 5.58
C ARG A 149 1.70 16.74 4.34
N SER A 150 3.03 16.94 4.16
CA SER A 150 3.79 16.22 3.15
C SER A 150 3.98 14.75 3.55
N PHE A 151 4.19 13.88 2.57
CA PHE A 151 4.51 12.46 2.82
C PHE A 151 5.73 12.29 3.74
N ALA A 152 6.78 13.10 3.54
CA ALA A 152 7.99 13.05 4.37
C ALA A 152 7.68 13.26 5.86
N GLN A 153 6.88 14.29 6.19
CA GLN A 153 6.45 14.56 7.57
C GLN A 153 5.59 13.44 8.14
N GLU A 154 4.74 12.87 7.33
CA GLU A 154 3.89 11.76 7.74
C GLU A 154 4.70 10.48 8.00
N TYR A 155 5.64 10.16 7.12
CA TYR A 155 6.50 9.00 7.25
C TYR A 155 7.43 9.09 8.46
N GLU A 156 7.98 10.27 8.74
CA GLU A 156 8.78 10.54 9.92
C GLU A 156 8.00 10.29 11.22
N ILE A 157 6.74 10.75 11.28
CA ILE A 157 5.85 10.48 12.43
C ILE A 157 5.60 8.99 12.59
N PHE A 158 5.42 8.25 11.48
CA PHE A 158 5.25 6.80 11.54
C PHE A 158 6.50 6.12 12.09
N VAL A 159 7.64 6.39 11.51
CA VAL A 159 8.93 5.78 11.90
C VAL A 159 9.22 6.06 13.39
N SER A 160 9.04 7.31 13.82
CA SER A 160 9.26 7.72 15.22
C SER A 160 8.33 7.00 16.21
N ARG A 161 7.07 6.74 15.86
CA ARG A 161 6.12 5.99 16.72
C ARG A 161 6.53 4.57 17.01
N TYR A 162 7.33 3.98 16.12
CA TYR A 162 7.88 2.63 16.27
C TYR A 162 9.30 2.62 16.84
N GLY A 163 9.78 3.78 17.34
CA GLY A 163 11.12 3.91 17.93
C GLY A 163 12.25 3.78 16.91
N LEU A 164 11.96 4.03 15.64
CA LEU A 164 12.93 3.98 14.55
C LEU A 164 13.36 5.39 14.16
N GLU A 165 14.57 5.53 13.62
CA GLU A 165 15.07 6.77 13.04
C GLU A 165 14.89 6.73 11.52
N TRP A 166 14.25 7.75 10.97
CA TRP A 166 14.19 7.91 9.52
C TRP A 166 15.48 8.52 8.98
N ARG A 167 16.14 7.78 8.10
CA ARG A 167 17.34 8.26 7.40
C ARG A 167 16.94 8.65 5.98
N ASN A 168 17.05 9.93 5.68
CA ASN A 168 16.83 10.40 4.30
C ASN A 168 17.98 9.90 3.42
N GLU A 169 17.68 9.18 2.33
CA GLU A 169 18.72 8.67 1.41
C GLU A 169 19.44 9.78 0.62
N GLU A 170 18.96 11.03 0.69
CA GLU A 170 19.58 12.19 0.04
C GLU A 170 20.93 12.61 0.65
N ASN A 171 21.32 12.00 1.78
CA ASN A 171 22.58 12.27 2.48
C ASN A 171 23.62 11.13 2.32
N ARG A 172 23.57 10.37 1.23
CA ARG A 172 24.59 9.37 0.89
C ARG A 172 25.25 9.68 -0.45
#